data_cd52b44a69d8998a7317f21e12170409
#
_entry.id   cd52b44a69d8998a7317f21e12170409
#
_cell.length_a   1.000
_cell.length_b   1.000
_cell.length_c   1.000
_cell.angle_alpha   90.00
_cell.angle_beta   90.00
_cell.angle_gamma   90.00
#
_symmetry.space_group_name_H-M   'P 1'
#
loop_
_entity.id
_entity.type
_entity.pdbx_description
1 polymer ?
#
loop_
_entity_poly.entity_id
_entity_poly.type
_entity_poly.pdbx_seq_one_letter_code
_entity_poly.pdbx_strand_id
1 'polypeptide(L)'
;RAVKIGDLIVTPPWDRVSHENTSNYLIEIDPSMGFGTGHHASTRLVLKRLLEHKTTLQKSSHVLDIGTGSGVLAIASVLLGANTVTAVERDLDALTNARQNINRNGVSTRIRTIHTELSELQDFHLPRPDIILANLTGAAFQKHQYLFETLGRPSGLLIVSGLTQPEEQTTRMAFESKLAIESSHEEDGWVCLVFRYHC
;
A
#
# COMPACT_ATOMS: atom_id res chain seq x y z
N ARG A 1 -16.79 -11.53 -4.07
CA ARG A 1 -16.20 -12.79 -3.58
C ARG A 1 -14.92 -12.47 -2.81
N ALA A 2 -14.55 -13.33 -1.85
CA ALA A 2 -13.28 -13.22 -1.14
C ALA A 2 -12.07 -13.54 -2.05
N VAL A 3 -10.94 -12.90 -1.78
CA VAL A 3 -9.66 -13.13 -2.47
C VAL A 3 -8.64 -13.62 -1.45
N LYS A 4 -8.03 -14.79 -1.69
CA LYS A 4 -6.99 -15.36 -0.85
C LYS A 4 -5.61 -15.05 -1.41
N ILE A 5 -4.74 -14.53 -0.55
CA ILE A 5 -3.35 -14.16 -0.89
C ILE A 5 -2.45 -14.69 0.24
N GLY A 6 -1.90 -15.88 0.05
CA GLY A 6 -1.18 -16.57 1.14
C GLY A 6 -2.07 -16.76 2.38
N ASP A 7 -1.59 -16.27 3.54
CA ASP A 7 -2.31 -16.29 4.81
C ASP A 7 -3.28 -15.13 5.01
N LEU A 8 -3.45 -14.27 4.00
CA LEU A 8 -4.33 -13.11 4.02
C LEU A 8 -5.57 -13.38 3.17
N ILE A 9 -6.75 -13.03 3.68
CA ILE A 9 -8.01 -13.05 2.93
C ILE A 9 -8.60 -11.64 2.94
N VAL A 10 -8.90 -11.12 1.76
CA VAL A 10 -9.70 -9.90 1.58
C VAL A 10 -11.10 -10.32 1.21
N THR A 11 -12.10 -9.90 1.99
CA THR A 11 -13.49 -10.31 1.82
C THR A 11 -14.44 -9.12 1.90
N PRO A 12 -15.57 -9.14 1.18
CA PRO A 12 -16.61 -8.16 1.41
C PRO A 12 -17.36 -8.45 2.74
N PRO A 13 -18.04 -7.42 3.33
CA PRO A 13 -18.70 -7.56 4.62
C PRO A 13 -19.70 -8.72 4.71
N TRP A 14 -20.43 -8.97 3.66
CA TRP A 14 -21.47 -10.03 3.60
C TRP A 14 -20.93 -11.45 3.48
N ASP A 15 -19.62 -11.62 3.26
CA ASP A 15 -18.97 -12.93 3.09
C ASP A 15 -17.96 -13.25 4.20
N ARG A 16 -17.85 -12.36 5.20
CA ARG A 16 -16.88 -12.46 6.31
C ARG A 16 -16.99 -13.77 7.08
N VAL A 17 -18.20 -14.13 7.50
CA VAL A 17 -18.45 -15.30 8.37
C VAL A 17 -17.93 -16.60 7.75
N SER A 18 -17.98 -16.72 6.42
CA SER A 18 -17.46 -17.88 5.69
C SER A 18 -15.93 -18.06 5.85
N HIS A 19 -15.21 -17.05 6.32
CA HIS A 19 -13.75 -17.01 6.35
C HIS A 19 -13.12 -16.81 7.74
N GLU A 20 -13.92 -16.61 8.79
CA GLU A 20 -13.43 -16.28 10.15
C GLU A 20 -12.41 -17.27 10.74
N ASN A 21 -12.44 -18.53 10.32
CA ASN A 21 -11.53 -19.57 10.79
C ASN A 21 -10.59 -20.14 9.72
N THR A 22 -10.50 -19.48 8.57
CA THR A 22 -9.75 -20.01 7.40
C THR A 22 -8.44 -19.30 7.12
N SER A 23 -8.16 -18.19 7.84
CA SER A 23 -6.97 -17.35 7.61
C SER A 23 -6.47 -16.72 8.91
N ASN A 24 -5.14 -16.48 8.96
CA ASN A 24 -4.53 -15.73 10.05
C ASN A 24 -4.82 -14.22 9.96
N TYR A 25 -5.12 -13.70 8.76
CA TYR A 25 -5.35 -12.28 8.49
C TYR A 25 -6.59 -12.11 7.62
N LEU A 26 -7.70 -11.73 8.22
CA LEU A 26 -8.94 -11.43 7.53
C LEU A 26 -9.13 -9.93 7.41
N ILE A 27 -9.25 -9.43 6.20
CA ILE A 27 -9.51 -8.02 5.88
C ILE A 27 -10.88 -7.88 5.25
N GLU A 28 -11.73 -7.09 5.88
CA GLU A 28 -13.06 -6.78 5.38
C GLU A 28 -13.05 -5.46 4.62
N ILE A 29 -13.35 -5.49 3.33
CA ILE A 29 -13.41 -4.32 2.45
C ILE A 29 -14.79 -4.22 1.80
N ASP A 30 -15.45 -3.09 2.01
CA ASP A 30 -16.66 -2.73 1.26
C ASP A 30 -16.26 -2.25 -0.14
N PRO A 31 -16.68 -2.95 -1.21
CA PRO A 31 -16.29 -2.62 -2.57
C PRO A 31 -17.07 -1.43 -3.18
N SER A 32 -17.96 -0.81 -2.43
CA SER A 32 -19.01 0.08 -2.97
C SER A 32 -18.52 1.37 -3.63
N MET A 33 -17.32 1.87 -3.32
CA MET A 33 -16.87 3.21 -3.76
C MET A 33 -15.40 3.28 -4.19
N GLY A 34 -14.64 2.19 -4.29
CA GLY A 34 -13.22 2.34 -4.48
C GLY A 34 -12.49 1.22 -5.21
N PHE A 35 -11.37 1.63 -5.78
CA PHE A 35 -10.31 0.73 -6.24
C PHE A 35 -9.67 0.05 -5.02
N GLY A 36 -9.18 -1.19 -5.16
CA GLY A 36 -8.42 -1.84 -4.09
C GLY A 36 -9.19 -2.87 -3.26
N THR A 37 -10.15 -3.57 -3.89
CA THR A 37 -10.87 -4.69 -3.24
C THR A 37 -10.06 -5.98 -3.15
N GLY A 38 -8.77 -5.96 -3.51
CA GLY A 38 -7.91 -7.14 -3.58
C GLY A 38 -8.05 -7.97 -4.87
N HIS A 39 -9.06 -7.70 -5.70
CA HIS A 39 -9.28 -8.44 -6.96
C HIS A 39 -8.32 -8.00 -8.07
N HIS A 40 -7.86 -6.77 -8.07
CA HIS A 40 -6.94 -6.26 -9.08
C HIS A 40 -5.53 -6.81 -8.86
N ALA A 41 -4.86 -7.24 -9.93
CA ALA A 41 -3.53 -7.85 -9.85
C ALA A 41 -2.50 -6.94 -9.17
N SER A 42 -2.52 -5.63 -9.46
CA SER A 42 -1.60 -4.68 -8.80
C SER A 42 -1.75 -4.66 -7.27
N THR A 43 -2.98 -4.74 -6.75
CA THR A 43 -3.25 -4.82 -5.31
C THR A 43 -2.78 -6.15 -4.73
N ARG A 44 -3.05 -7.27 -5.42
CA ARG A 44 -2.56 -8.60 -5.01
C ARG A 44 -1.04 -8.65 -4.94
N LEU A 45 -0.35 -8.04 -5.91
CA LEU A 45 1.11 -7.97 -5.94
C LEU A 45 1.66 -7.25 -4.71
N VAL A 46 1.12 -6.09 -4.33
CA VAL A 46 1.57 -5.37 -3.13
C VAL A 46 1.27 -6.17 -1.86
N LEU A 47 0.10 -6.78 -1.74
CA LEU A 47 -0.26 -7.62 -0.59
C LEU A 47 0.67 -8.83 -0.45
N LYS A 48 1.07 -9.48 -1.56
CA LYS A 48 2.10 -10.53 -1.56
C LYS A 48 3.44 -10.02 -1.03
N ARG A 49 3.88 -8.83 -1.48
CA ARG A 49 5.14 -8.21 -0.99
C ARG A 49 5.05 -7.87 0.49
N LEU A 50 3.92 -7.36 0.98
CA LEU A 50 3.73 -7.13 2.41
C LEU A 50 3.86 -8.41 3.23
N LEU A 51 3.31 -9.54 2.76
CA LEU A 51 3.47 -10.85 3.42
C LEU A 51 4.94 -11.30 3.46
N GLU A 52 5.68 -11.14 2.36
CA GLU A 52 7.12 -11.49 2.30
C GLU A 52 7.97 -10.61 3.21
N HIS A 53 7.61 -9.32 3.33
CA HIS A 53 8.28 -8.36 4.22
C HIS A 53 7.67 -8.27 5.62
N LYS A 54 6.88 -9.26 6.05
CA LYS A 54 6.22 -9.27 7.36
C LYS A 54 7.17 -9.01 8.53
N THR A 55 8.36 -9.62 8.52
CA THR A 55 9.37 -9.39 9.57
C THR A 55 9.84 -7.93 9.62
N THR A 56 9.94 -7.28 8.45
CA THR A 56 10.27 -5.85 8.35
C THR A 56 9.11 -5.02 8.88
N LEU A 57 7.86 -5.34 8.52
CA LEU A 57 6.67 -4.68 9.05
C LEU A 57 6.59 -4.73 10.56
N GLN A 58 6.86 -5.88 11.18
CA GLN A 58 6.84 -6.06 12.64
C GLN A 58 7.88 -5.22 13.38
N LYS A 59 8.93 -4.79 12.69
CA LYS A 59 9.96 -3.88 13.20
C LYS A 59 9.73 -2.43 12.81
N SER A 60 8.74 -2.17 11.94
CA SER A 60 8.46 -0.84 11.42
C SER A 60 7.74 0.02 12.43
N SER A 61 8.27 1.23 12.65
CA SER A 61 7.60 2.25 13.45
C SER A 61 6.47 2.91 12.69
N HIS A 62 6.66 3.13 11.38
CA HIS A 62 5.73 3.88 10.56
C HIS A 62 5.69 3.40 9.10
N VAL A 63 4.49 3.21 8.58
CA VAL A 63 4.19 2.92 7.16
C VAL A 63 3.41 4.08 6.55
N LEU A 64 3.74 4.45 5.32
CA LEU A 64 3.00 5.45 4.54
C LEU A 64 2.34 4.76 3.34
N ASP A 65 1.01 4.81 3.27
CA ASP A 65 0.21 4.27 2.16
C ASP A 65 -0.33 5.43 1.31
N ILE A 66 0.22 5.60 0.11
CA ILE A 66 -0.05 6.70 -0.81
C ILE A 66 -1.07 6.26 -1.87
N GLY A 67 -2.18 6.98 -1.96
CA GLY A 67 -3.31 6.60 -2.79
C GLY A 67 -4.03 5.39 -2.17
N THR A 68 -4.40 5.50 -0.91
CA THR A 68 -4.89 4.36 -0.11
C THR A 68 -6.18 3.74 -0.66
N GLY A 69 -6.98 4.47 -1.44
CA GLY A 69 -8.22 4.01 -2.03
C GLY A 69 -9.18 3.43 -0.99
N SER A 70 -9.40 2.12 -1.02
CA SER A 70 -10.24 1.41 -0.05
C SER A 70 -9.64 1.27 1.34
N GLY A 71 -8.35 1.59 1.54
CA GLY A 71 -7.61 1.36 2.77
C GLY A 71 -7.01 -0.04 2.92
N VAL A 72 -7.14 -0.91 1.93
CA VAL A 72 -6.75 -2.33 2.04
C VAL A 72 -5.27 -2.52 2.38
N LEU A 73 -4.36 -1.73 1.79
CA LEU A 73 -2.92 -1.84 2.04
C LEU A 73 -2.54 -1.31 3.42
N ALA A 74 -3.15 -0.20 3.85
CA ALA A 74 -3.00 0.34 5.19
C ALA A 74 -3.48 -0.65 6.26
N ILE A 75 -4.66 -1.26 6.09
CA ILE A 75 -5.22 -2.26 6.98
C ILE A 75 -4.32 -3.50 7.03
N ALA A 76 -3.91 -4.03 5.86
CA ALA A 76 -2.99 -5.15 5.77
C ALA A 76 -1.69 -4.89 6.53
N SER A 77 -1.10 -3.70 6.38
CA SER A 77 0.14 -3.31 7.05
C SER A 77 0.01 -3.40 8.57
N VAL A 78 -1.09 -2.89 9.14
CA VAL A 78 -1.36 -2.97 10.58
C VAL A 78 -1.54 -4.42 11.03
N LEU A 79 -2.34 -5.21 10.34
CA LEU A 79 -2.59 -6.60 10.70
C LEU A 79 -1.33 -7.45 10.63
N LEU A 80 -0.43 -7.17 9.69
CA LEU A 80 0.86 -7.83 9.55
C LEU A 80 1.94 -7.36 10.54
N GLY A 81 1.67 -6.30 11.32
CA GLY A 81 2.50 -5.92 12.45
C GLY A 81 3.08 -4.50 12.43
N ALA A 82 2.80 -3.67 11.42
CA ALA A 82 3.22 -2.27 11.44
C ALA A 82 2.67 -1.55 12.68
N ASN A 83 3.46 -0.71 13.33
CA ASN A 83 3.04 0.00 14.55
C ASN A 83 1.99 1.07 14.22
N THR A 84 2.30 1.96 13.28
CA THR A 84 1.41 3.03 12.82
C THR A 84 1.42 3.13 11.30
N VAL A 85 0.31 3.58 10.71
CA VAL A 85 0.18 3.83 9.28
C VAL A 85 -0.39 5.23 9.06
N THR A 86 0.17 5.96 8.10
CA THR A 86 -0.50 7.14 7.51
C THR A 86 -1.03 6.74 6.14
N ALA A 87 -2.33 6.87 5.94
CA ALA A 87 -3.03 6.58 4.70
C ALA A 87 -3.44 7.89 4.03
N VAL A 88 -2.95 8.14 2.81
CA VAL A 88 -3.13 9.39 2.07
C VAL A 88 -4.02 9.15 0.85
N GLU A 89 -5.01 10.01 0.66
CA GLU A 89 -5.90 9.95 -0.50
C GLU A 89 -6.36 11.36 -0.90
N ARG A 90 -6.40 11.61 -2.21
CA ARG A 90 -6.88 12.88 -2.78
C ARG A 90 -8.39 12.92 -3.02
N ASP A 91 -8.99 11.77 -3.24
CA ASP A 91 -10.42 11.63 -3.46
C ASP A 91 -11.11 11.49 -2.10
N LEU A 92 -11.99 12.44 -1.77
CA LEU A 92 -12.67 12.48 -0.48
C LEU A 92 -13.67 11.32 -0.30
N ASP A 93 -14.29 10.85 -1.39
CA ASP A 93 -15.23 9.73 -1.35
C ASP A 93 -14.48 8.42 -1.11
N ALA A 94 -13.34 8.21 -1.79
CA ALA A 94 -12.45 7.08 -1.55
C ALA A 94 -11.90 7.10 -0.12
N LEU A 95 -11.49 8.26 0.40
CA LEU A 95 -11.00 8.41 1.77
C LEU A 95 -12.09 8.12 2.81
N THR A 96 -13.33 8.51 2.52
CA THR A 96 -14.47 8.22 3.39
C THR A 96 -14.75 6.72 3.45
N ASN A 97 -14.69 6.02 2.31
CA ASN A 97 -14.77 4.56 2.25
C ASN A 97 -13.60 3.90 3.01
N ALA A 98 -12.37 4.38 2.81
CA ALA A 98 -11.21 3.89 3.55
C ALA A 98 -11.41 3.97 5.07
N ARG A 99 -11.91 5.10 5.58
CA ARG A 99 -12.22 5.29 7.01
C ARG A 99 -13.25 4.29 7.52
N GLN A 100 -14.28 4.01 6.74
CA GLN A 100 -15.29 3.00 7.09
C GLN A 100 -14.67 1.60 7.15
N ASN A 101 -13.85 1.23 6.17
CA ASN A 101 -13.14 -0.05 6.15
C ASN A 101 -12.14 -0.18 7.31
N ILE A 102 -11.38 0.88 7.62
CA ILE A 102 -10.44 0.94 8.74
C ILE A 102 -11.18 0.70 10.08
N ASN A 103 -12.32 1.36 10.29
CA ASN A 103 -13.15 1.16 11.46
C ASN A 103 -13.70 -0.27 11.55
N ARG A 104 -14.19 -0.80 10.44
CA ARG A 104 -14.75 -2.16 10.33
C ARG A 104 -13.74 -3.24 10.71
N ASN A 105 -12.46 -3.01 10.37
CA ASN A 105 -11.37 -3.91 10.74
C ASN A 105 -10.77 -3.66 12.14
N GLY A 106 -11.29 -2.70 12.91
CA GLY A 106 -10.87 -2.43 14.28
C GLY A 106 -9.46 -1.84 14.42
N VAL A 107 -8.92 -1.21 13.35
CA VAL A 107 -7.54 -0.69 13.32
C VAL A 107 -7.43 0.84 13.30
N SER A 108 -8.52 1.55 13.57
CA SER A 108 -8.61 3.03 13.48
C SER A 108 -7.65 3.77 14.41
N THR A 109 -7.28 3.19 15.54
CA THR A 109 -6.30 3.80 16.47
C THR A 109 -4.87 3.77 15.97
N ARG A 110 -4.57 2.97 14.94
CA ARG A 110 -3.23 2.78 14.37
C ARG A 110 -3.09 3.36 12.97
N ILE A 111 -4.19 3.82 12.33
CA ILE A 111 -4.17 4.38 10.98
C ILE A 111 -4.68 5.82 11.03
N ARG A 112 -3.79 6.77 10.70
CA ARG A 112 -4.13 8.16 10.45
C ARG A 112 -4.46 8.35 8.98
N THR A 113 -5.62 8.93 8.66
CA THR A 113 -6.00 9.26 7.28
C THR A 113 -5.78 10.74 6.99
N ILE A 114 -5.24 11.07 5.82
CA ILE A 114 -5.01 12.44 5.36
C ILE A 114 -5.64 12.62 3.98
N HIS A 115 -6.47 13.66 3.84
CA HIS A 115 -7.00 14.11 2.55
C HIS A 115 -6.06 15.17 1.98
N THR A 116 -5.31 14.82 0.94
CA THR A 116 -4.38 15.75 0.28
C THR A 116 -3.93 15.23 -1.08
N GLU A 117 -3.48 16.16 -1.93
CA GLU A 117 -2.74 15.84 -3.15
C GLU A 117 -1.28 15.47 -2.83
N LEU A 118 -0.64 14.67 -3.70
CA LEU A 118 0.77 14.31 -3.54
C LEU A 118 1.72 15.51 -3.50
N SER A 119 1.39 16.55 -4.25
CA SER A 119 2.17 17.81 -4.29
C SER A 119 2.23 18.55 -2.95
N GLU A 120 1.24 18.32 -2.08
CA GLU A 120 1.09 18.99 -0.79
C GLU A 120 1.50 18.10 0.39
N LEU A 121 1.90 16.85 0.13
CA LEU A 121 2.18 15.87 1.19
C LEU A 121 3.31 16.31 2.13
N GLN A 122 4.28 17.07 1.62
CA GLN A 122 5.40 17.58 2.42
C GLN A 122 4.99 18.57 3.52
N ASP A 123 3.84 19.23 3.36
CA ASP A 123 3.33 20.20 4.32
C ASP A 123 2.84 19.55 5.63
N PHE A 124 2.61 18.24 5.62
CA PHE A 124 2.07 17.50 6.76
C PHE A 124 3.10 17.07 7.81
N HIS A 125 4.39 17.35 7.64
CA HIS A 125 5.46 17.03 8.60
C HIS A 125 5.36 15.58 9.14
N LEU A 126 5.23 14.63 8.24
CA LEU A 126 5.12 13.21 8.59
C LEU A 126 6.43 12.64 9.12
N PRO A 127 6.40 11.68 10.05
CA PRO A 127 7.58 10.89 10.37
C PRO A 127 8.12 10.21 9.12
N ARG A 128 9.44 10.15 8.96
CA ARG A 128 10.03 9.40 7.85
C ARG A 128 9.61 7.93 7.93
N PRO A 129 8.89 7.41 6.93
CA PRO A 129 8.39 6.04 6.96
C PRO A 129 9.51 5.01 6.78
N ASP A 130 9.35 3.87 7.44
CA ASP A 130 10.16 2.67 7.22
C ASP A 130 9.79 1.97 5.92
N ILE A 131 8.50 2.03 5.58
CA ILE A 131 7.93 1.43 4.37
C ILE A 131 6.95 2.43 3.74
N ILE A 132 7.11 2.64 2.44
CA ILE A 132 6.16 3.38 1.61
C ILE A 132 5.48 2.40 0.66
N LEU A 133 4.16 2.46 0.61
CA LEU A 133 3.32 1.75 -0.33
C LEU A 133 2.70 2.74 -1.29
N ALA A 134 2.73 2.44 -2.58
CA ALA A 134 2.06 3.24 -3.59
C ALA A 134 1.56 2.35 -4.73
N ASN A 135 0.25 2.24 -4.87
CA ASN A 135 -0.40 1.54 -6.00
C ASN A 135 -1.01 2.60 -6.93
N LEU A 136 -0.17 3.19 -7.77
CA LEU A 136 -0.48 4.36 -8.61
C LEU A 136 -0.08 4.11 -10.06
N THR A 137 -0.47 5.01 -10.96
CA THR A 137 -0.05 4.95 -12.38
C THR A 137 1.42 5.35 -12.56
N GLY A 138 2.07 4.85 -13.61
CA GLY A 138 3.44 5.23 -13.97
C GLY A 138 3.61 6.74 -14.15
N ALA A 139 2.62 7.43 -14.70
CA ALA A 139 2.62 8.88 -14.84
C ALA A 139 2.67 9.60 -13.47
N ALA A 140 2.02 9.07 -12.44
CA ALA A 140 2.08 9.64 -11.10
C ALA A 140 3.49 9.52 -10.50
N PHE A 141 4.17 8.38 -10.69
CA PHE A 141 5.55 8.18 -10.23
C PHE A 141 6.52 9.13 -10.92
N GLN A 142 6.40 9.31 -12.24
CA GLN A 142 7.25 10.25 -12.99
C GLN A 142 7.02 11.69 -12.54
N LYS A 143 5.75 12.11 -12.43
CA LYS A 143 5.38 13.47 -12.02
C LYS A 143 5.89 13.82 -10.63
N HIS A 144 5.90 12.86 -9.70
CA HIS A 144 6.26 13.07 -8.29
C HIS A 144 7.55 12.35 -7.91
N GLN A 145 8.45 12.08 -8.87
CA GLN A 145 9.71 11.35 -8.66
C GLN A 145 10.48 11.83 -7.44
N TYR A 146 10.74 13.13 -7.34
CA TYR A 146 11.50 13.73 -6.23
C TYR A 146 10.88 13.45 -4.86
N LEU A 147 9.55 13.46 -4.79
CA LEU A 147 8.85 13.13 -3.55
C LEU A 147 9.18 11.71 -3.10
N PHE A 148 9.02 10.72 -3.98
CA PHE A 148 9.33 9.32 -3.68
C PHE A 148 10.80 9.09 -3.35
N GLU A 149 11.72 9.81 -3.97
CA GLU A 149 13.16 9.72 -3.70
C GLU A 149 13.56 10.21 -2.30
N THR A 150 12.77 11.10 -1.69
CA THR A 150 13.14 11.83 -0.46
C THR A 150 12.30 11.47 0.76
N LEU A 151 11.15 10.83 0.59
CA LEU A 151 10.21 10.54 1.68
C LEU A 151 10.70 9.48 2.65
N GLY A 152 11.32 8.40 2.16
CA GLY A 152 11.70 7.27 2.97
C GLY A 152 12.91 7.54 3.86
N ARG A 153 13.02 6.77 4.93
CA ARG A 153 14.24 6.77 5.74
C ARG A 153 15.35 5.96 5.07
N PRO A 154 16.63 6.19 5.40
CA PRO A 154 17.72 5.34 4.97
C PRO A 154 17.44 3.85 5.26
N SER A 155 17.74 2.97 4.31
CA SER A 155 17.44 1.53 4.35
C SER A 155 15.95 1.17 4.42
N GLY A 156 15.02 2.12 4.32
CA GLY A 156 13.58 1.88 4.22
C GLY A 156 13.19 1.26 2.88
N LEU A 157 11.96 0.78 2.78
CA LEU A 157 11.41 0.16 1.58
C LEU A 157 10.43 1.11 0.87
N LEU A 158 10.46 1.07 -0.47
CA LEU A 158 9.42 1.61 -1.33
C LEU A 158 8.85 0.46 -2.17
N ILE A 159 7.57 0.16 -2.01
CA ILE A 159 6.84 -0.85 -2.77
C ILE A 159 5.85 -0.13 -3.67
N VAL A 160 6.07 -0.19 -4.97
CA VAL A 160 5.23 0.47 -5.98
C VAL A 160 4.57 -0.54 -6.89
N SER A 161 3.32 -0.29 -7.27
CA SER A 161 2.55 -1.07 -8.23
C SER A 161 1.54 -0.19 -8.96
N GLY A 162 0.67 -0.80 -9.78
CA GLY A 162 -0.22 -0.05 -10.68
C GLY A 162 0.49 0.31 -11.98
N LEU A 163 1.63 -0.32 -12.24
CA LEU A 163 2.44 -0.20 -13.44
C LEU A 163 2.09 -1.31 -14.43
N THR A 164 2.05 -0.98 -15.70
CA THR A 164 2.08 -1.95 -16.79
C THR A 164 3.52 -2.31 -17.14
N GLN A 165 3.73 -3.44 -17.84
CA GLN A 165 5.08 -3.85 -18.29
C GLN A 165 5.85 -2.73 -19.04
N PRO A 166 5.25 -1.97 -19.99
CA PRO A 166 5.96 -0.87 -20.64
C PRO A 166 6.41 0.26 -19.68
N GLU A 167 5.72 0.46 -18.56
CA GLU A 167 6.04 1.49 -17.56
C GLU A 167 7.11 1.06 -16.56
N GLU A 168 7.40 -0.23 -16.46
CA GLU A 168 8.38 -0.77 -15.52
C GLU A 168 9.75 -0.13 -15.67
N GLN A 169 10.31 -0.19 -16.88
CA GLN A 169 11.67 0.30 -17.13
C GLN A 169 11.79 1.79 -16.84
N THR A 170 10.82 2.58 -17.27
CA THR A 170 10.83 4.03 -17.06
C THR A 170 10.75 4.37 -15.56
N THR A 171 9.92 3.62 -14.80
CA THR A 171 9.80 3.82 -13.35
C THR A 171 11.07 3.39 -12.63
N ARG A 172 11.71 2.28 -13.02
CA ARG A 172 13.00 1.87 -12.47
C ARG A 172 14.07 2.94 -12.67
N MET A 173 14.25 3.41 -13.90
CA MET A 173 15.24 4.44 -14.23
C MET A 173 15.01 5.74 -13.46
N ALA A 174 13.75 6.09 -13.21
CA ALA A 174 13.42 7.28 -12.43
C ALA A 174 13.98 7.21 -11.00
N PHE A 175 14.01 6.02 -10.37
CA PHE A 175 14.40 5.88 -8.96
C PHE A 175 15.84 5.39 -8.73
N GLU A 176 16.52 4.84 -9.74
CA GLU A 176 17.85 4.20 -9.61
C GLU A 176 18.93 5.13 -9.03
N SER A 177 18.77 6.45 -9.14
CA SER A 177 19.75 7.41 -8.60
C SER A 177 19.75 7.49 -7.06
N LYS A 178 18.66 7.14 -6.41
CA LYS A 178 18.44 7.27 -4.95
C LYS A 178 18.02 5.97 -4.26
N LEU A 179 17.56 5.00 -5.02
CA LEU A 179 17.05 3.74 -4.51
C LEU A 179 17.67 2.57 -5.27
N ALA A 180 17.96 1.49 -4.54
CA ALA A 180 18.37 0.21 -5.15
C ALA A 180 17.12 -0.65 -5.40
N ILE A 181 16.99 -1.20 -6.61
CA ILE A 181 15.95 -2.20 -6.90
C ILE A 181 16.26 -3.50 -6.17
N GLU A 182 15.31 -4.03 -5.40
CA GLU A 182 15.43 -5.33 -4.73
C GLU A 182 14.76 -6.44 -5.54
N SER A 183 13.57 -6.17 -6.08
CA SER A 183 12.85 -7.16 -6.87
C SER A 183 11.82 -6.52 -7.80
N SER A 184 11.47 -7.24 -8.86
CA SER A 184 10.36 -6.97 -9.76
C SER A 184 9.47 -8.20 -9.87
N HIS A 185 8.16 -8.00 -9.85
CA HIS A 185 7.16 -9.05 -9.90
C HIS A 185 6.04 -8.66 -10.84
N GLU A 186 5.53 -9.64 -11.58
CA GLU A 186 4.46 -9.46 -12.54
C GLU A 186 3.29 -10.42 -12.25
N GLU A 187 2.08 -9.95 -12.50
CA GLU A 187 0.85 -10.72 -12.47
C GLU A 187 -0.18 -10.09 -13.42
N ASP A 188 -0.69 -10.86 -14.37
CA ASP A 188 -1.73 -10.42 -15.31
C ASP A 188 -1.37 -9.11 -16.06
N GLY A 189 -0.09 -8.93 -16.44
CA GLY A 189 0.42 -7.74 -17.13
C GLY A 189 0.66 -6.51 -16.23
N TRP A 190 0.45 -6.64 -14.93
CA TRP A 190 0.75 -5.60 -13.95
C TRP A 190 2.06 -5.90 -13.23
N VAL A 191 2.79 -4.84 -12.91
CA VAL A 191 4.11 -4.93 -12.29
C VAL A 191 4.10 -4.31 -10.89
N CYS A 192 4.87 -4.95 -10.00
CA CYS A 192 5.21 -4.42 -8.69
C CYS A 192 6.72 -4.42 -8.52
N LEU A 193 7.28 -3.26 -8.17
CA LEU A 193 8.70 -3.06 -7.89
C LEU A 193 8.92 -2.84 -6.40
N VAL A 194 9.97 -3.44 -5.86
CA VAL A 194 10.44 -3.21 -4.50
C VAL A 194 11.80 -2.54 -4.57
N PHE A 195 11.89 -1.37 -3.97
CA PHE A 195 13.14 -0.61 -3.87
C PHE A 195 13.54 -0.45 -2.40
N ARG A 196 14.84 -0.26 -2.20
CA ARG A 196 15.43 0.12 -0.91
C ARG A 196 16.13 1.47 -1.03
N TYR A 197 15.86 2.36 -0.08
CA TYR A 197 16.56 3.64 0.04
C TYR A 197 18.03 3.40 0.38
N HIS A 198 18.94 4.13 -0.25
CA HIS A 198 20.36 4.07 0.09
C HIS A 198 20.59 4.54 1.55
N CYS A 199 21.67 4.08 2.16
CA CYS A 199 22.09 4.46 3.50
C CYS A 199 22.63 5.90 3.55
#